data_eafbdba78a19a8ff6459194af728dfae
#
_entry.id   eafbdba78a19a8ff6459194af728dfae
#
_cell.length_a   1.000
_cell.length_b   1.000
_cell.length_c   1.000
_cell.angle_alpha   90.00
_cell.angle_beta   90.00
_cell.angle_gamma   90.00
#
_symmetry.space_group_name_H-M   'P 1'
#
loop_
_entity.id
_entity.type
_entity.pdbx_description
1 polymer ?
#
loop_
_entity_poly.entity_id
_entity_poly.type
_entity_poly.pdbx_seq_one_letter_code
_entity_poly.pdbx_strand_id
1 'polypeptide(L)'
;MPEGAGRELVRSFTHVAAVQNNATTSVGPARLAVSWVDAGAPVRAEIIVMPLQSGEDSVHEITLGETFPVGEETWRFADLDMASADEWKVTVRRVDENEVLEPPTGRLWKPARLRPYGQLDEGQLQALEAALGVRLPPSYRDWLRRNNGAQPEVEHHIPGVPFSLLPERPLFGVHPEYPPFDLVHAQRVHRDPWLSPNWLVIANPSGGLLVISTQSSDGSVYFVHEMDLVGPPGPPASAARERKLQGVARSMGYLVGRLTPVELGDLPPAQMMPPGTFTDPRNYEDGPR
;
A
#
# COMPACT_ATOMS: atom_id res chain seq x y z
N MET A 1 -57.35 22.84 -29.74
CA MET A 1 -56.27 23.14 -28.83
C MET A 1 -56.00 21.91 -28.02
N PRO A 2 -55.03 21.04 -28.33
CA PRO A 2 -54.60 20.02 -27.41
C PRO A 2 -53.37 20.53 -26.62
N GLU A 3 -53.54 20.43 -25.31
CA GLU A 3 -52.54 20.72 -24.31
C GLU A 3 -51.31 19.82 -24.49
N GLY A 4 -50.14 20.48 -24.51
CA GLY A 4 -48.87 19.82 -24.53
C GLY A 4 -48.59 19.11 -23.18
N ALA A 5 -48.67 17.79 -23.19
CA ALA A 5 -48.17 16.97 -22.09
C ALA A 5 -46.63 17.16 -22.00
N GLY A 6 -46.21 17.94 -21.05
CA GLY A 6 -44.81 18.04 -20.65
C GLY A 6 -44.31 16.63 -20.30
N ARG A 7 -43.45 16.09 -21.13
CA ARG A 7 -42.66 14.90 -20.76
C ARG A 7 -41.73 15.32 -19.63
N GLU A 8 -42.14 14.97 -18.43
CA GLU A 8 -41.27 14.96 -17.27
C GLU A 8 -40.17 13.94 -17.56
N LEU A 9 -38.98 14.45 -17.84
CA LEU A 9 -37.77 13.66 -17.95
C LEU A 9 -37.47 13.13 -16.54
N VAL A 10 -37.99 11.94 -16.22
CA VAL A 10 -37.56 11.19 -15.07
C VAL A 10 -36.07 10.88 -15.29
N ARG A 11 -35.19 11.73 -14.76
CA ARG A 11 -33.77 11.44 -14.68
C ARG A 11 -33.61 10.27 -13.74
N SER A 12 -33.34 9.11 -14.29
CA SER A 12 -32.88 7.93 -13.53
C SER A 12 -31.55 8.34 -12.89
N PHE A 13 -31.62 8.75 -11.63
CA PHE A 13 -30.41 9.04 -10.86
C PHE A 13 -29.72 7.71 -10.53
N THR A 14 -28.45 7.65 -10.86
CA THR A 14 -27.61 6.49 -10.54
C THR A 14 -27.51 6.39 -9.02
N HIS A 15 -27.97 5.29 -8.44
CA HIS A 15 -27.86 5.02 -7.00
C HIS A 15 -26.45 4.59 -6.58
N VAL A 16 -25.59 4.29 -7.54
CA VAL A 16 -24.19 3.86 -7.33
C VAL A 16 -23.32 4.61 -8.32
N ALA A 17 -22.22 5.15 -7.86
CA ALA A 17 -21.25 5.83 -8.69
C ALA A 17 -19.82 5.36 -8.33
N ALA A 18 -18.96 5.33 -9.33
CA ALA A 18 -17.54 5.04 -9.17
C ALA A 18 -16.72 6.26 -9.52
N VAL A 19 -15.82 6.66 -8.63
CA VAL A 19 -14.88 7.75 -8.81
C VAL A 19 -13.47 7.16 -8.93
N GLN A 20 -12.83 7.36 -10.07
CA GLN A 20 -11.47 6.90 -10.31
C GLN A 20 -10.45 7.97 -9.92
N ASN A 21 -9.20 7.57 -9.75
CA ASN A 21 -8.11 8.51 -9.54
C ASN A 21 -8.05 9.56 -10.67
N ASN A 22 -7.86 10.81 -10.29
CA ASN A 22 -7.80 11.97 -11.21
C ASN A 22 -9.05 12.17 -12.09
N ALA A 23 -10.20 11.63 -11.70
CA ALA A 23 -11.46 11.80 -12.42
C ALA A 23 -12.54 12.39 -11.52
N THR A 24 -13.56 12.98 -12.16
CA THR A 24 -14.77 13.40 -11.47
C THR A 24 -15.96 12.61 -12.00
N THR A 25 -16.89 12.28 -11.12
CA THR A 25 -18.12 11.54 -11.47
C THR A 25 -19.34 12.36 -11.04
N SER A 26 -20.32 12.50 -11.91
CA SER A 26 -21.57 13.19 -11.58
C SER A 26 -22.50 12.28 -10.77
N VAL A 27 -22.98 12.78 -9.64
CA VAL A 27 -23.90 12.09 -8.75
C VAL A 27 -25.00 13.07 -8.31
N GLY A 28 -26.25 12.77 -8.58
CA GLY A 28 -27.35 13.64 -8.20
C GLY A 28 -27.10 15.11 -8.58
N PRO A 29 -27.17 16.04 -7.61
CA PRO A 29 -26.98 17.48 -7.83
C PRO A 29 -25.51 17.92 -7.81
N ALA A 30 -24.53 17.02 -7.76
CA ALA A 30 -23.10 17.35 -7.60
C ALA A 30 -22.18 16.53 -8.51
N ARG A 31 -20.91 16.94 -8.57
CA ARG A 31 -19.78 16.10 -9.00
C ARG A 31 -18.99 15.69 -7.78
N LEU A 32 -18.49 14.46 -7.80
CA LEU A 32 -17.56 13.97 -6.82
C LEU A 32 -16.17 13.84 -7.42
N ALA A 33 -15.17 14.23 -6.64
CA ALA A 33 -13.77 13.87 -6.84
C ALA A 33 -13.26 13.19 -5.58
N VAL A 34 -12.20 12.41 -5.71
CA VAL A 34 -11.48 11.87 -4.57
C VAL A 34 -10.04 12.34 -4.69
N SER A 35 -9.57 13.06 -3.69
CA SER A 35 -8.22 13.64 -3.68
C SER A 35 -7.18 12.65 -3.22
N TRP A 36 -7.54 11.79 -2.26
CA TRP A 36 -6.69 10.71 -1.78
C TRP A 36 -7.50 9.56 -1.20
N VAL A 37 -6.87 8.40 -1.14
CA VAL A 37 -7.37 7.21 -0.44
C VAL A 37 -6.26 6.67 0.45
N ASP A 38 -6.63 6.18 1.62
CA ASP A 38 -5.79 5.44 2.55
C ASP A 38 -6.41 4.07 2.77
N ALA A 39 -5.74 3.04 2.25
CA ALA A 39 -6.16 1.65 2.40
C ALA A 39 -5.71 1.04 3.73
N GLY A 40 -5.25 1.85 4.69
CA GLY A 40 -4.95 1.41 6.05
C GLY A 40 -6.19 0.90 6.79
N ALA A 41 -6.01 0.50 8.04
CA ALA A 41 -7.13 0.15 8.91
C ALA A 41 -7.36 1.27 9.94
N PRO A 42 -8.47 1.99 9.87
CA PRO A 42 -9.59 1.88 8.93
C PRO A 42 -9.25 2.43 7.53
N VAL A 43 -9.90 1.90 6.49
CA VAL A 43 -9.83 2.44 5.11
C VAL A 43 -10.48 3.81 5.09
N ARG A 44 -9.80 4.82 4.55
CA ARG A 44 -10.29 6.20 4.47
C ARG A 44 -10.15 6.78 3.08
N ALA A 45 -10.98 7.78 2.78
CA ALA A 45 -10.88 8.57 1.57
C ALA A 45 -11.24 10.04 1.88
N GLU A 46 -10.66 10.95 1.13
CA GLU A 46 -11.11 12.34 1.10
C GLU A 46 -11.94 12.55 -0.16
N ILE A 47 -13.23 12.78 0.04
CA ILE A 47 -14.20 13.01 -1.03
C ILE A 47 -14.52 14.49 -1.10
N ILE A 48 -14.38 15.06 -2.29
CA ILE A 48 -14.74 16.44 -2.59
C ILE A 48 -16.09 16.42 -3.29
N VAL A 49 -17.06 17.13 -2.73
CA VAL A 49 -18.39 17.30 -3.29
C VAL A 49 -18.48 18.70 -3.91
N MET A 50 -18.62 18.76 -5.22
CA MET A 50 -18.71 19.98 -6.01
C MET A 50 -20.14 20.15 -6.52
N PRO A 51 -20.96 21.06 -5.96
CA PRO A 51 -22.33 21.28 -6.42
C PRO A 51 -22.38 21.67 -7.90
N LEU A 52 -23.34 21.13 -8.68
CA LEU A 52 -23.56 21.52 -10.10
C LEU A 52 -24.24 22.87 -10.25
N GLN A 53 -24.92 23.31 -9.20
CA GLN A 53 -25.50 24.63 -9.08
C GLN A 53 -24.68 25.46 -8.09
N SER A 54 -25.00 26.74 -7.95
CA SER A 54 -24.29 27.65 -7.05
C SER A 54 -24.17 27.07 -5.63
N GLY A 55 -22.94 26.94 -5.14
CA GLY A 55 -22.60 26.41 -3.82
C GLY A 55 -21.09 26.35 -3.65
N GLU A 56 -20.62 26.24 -2.43
CA GLU A 56 -19.21 26.01 -2.14
C GLU A 56 -18.91 24.50 -2.17
N ASP A 57 -17.71 24.15 -2.61
CA ASP A 57 -17.22 22.78 -2.54
C ASP A 57 -17.08 22.37 -1.08
N SER A 58 -17.47 21.14 -0.76
CA SER A 58 -17.26 20.56 0.57
C SER A 58 -16.31 19.38 0.50
N VAL A 59 -15.48 19.24 1.54
CA VAL A 59 -14.47 18.19 1.65
C VAL A 59 -14.81 17.31 2.84
N HIS A 60 -14.85 16.01 2.62
CA HIS A 60 -15.21 15.00 3.60
C HIS A 60 -14.13 13.96 3.70
N GLU A 61 -13.43 13.93 4.84
CA GLU A 61 -12.58 12.78 5.20
C GLU A 61 -13.48 11.73 5.85
N ILE A 62 -13.63 10.58 5.23
CA ILE A 62 -14.56 9.53 5.64
C ILE A 62 -13.91 8.15 5.63
N THR A 63 -14.42 7.30 6.49
CA THR A 63 -14.03 5.89 6.59
C THR A 63 -14.97 5.03 5.73
N LEU A 64 -14.47 3.91 5.23
CA LEU A 64 -15.28 2.93 4.52
C LEU A 64 -16.50 2.52 5.35
N GLY A 65 -17.69 2.68 4.77
CA GLY A 65 -18.97 2.46 5.42
C GLY A 65 -19.63 3.72 6.00
N GLU A 66 -18.90 4.82 6.18
CA GLU A 66 -19.46 6.08 6.64
C GLU A 66 -20.23 6.81 5.53
N THR A 67 -21.08 7.72 5.95
CA THR A 67 -21.96 8.50 5.07
C THR A 67 -21.55 9.97 5.03
N PHE A 68 -21.85 10.61 3.92
CA PHE A 68 -21.62 12.03 3.68
C PHE A 68 -22.78 12.65 2.89
N PRO A 69 -23.04 13.96 3.01
CA PRO A 69 -24.11 14.62 2.31
C PRO A 69 -23.71 14.99 0.86
N VAL A 70 -24.66 14.86 -0.08
CA VAL A 70 -24.58 15.37 -1.44
C VAL A 70 -25.87 16.11 -1.75
N GLY A 71 -25.93 17.41 -1.51
CA GLY A 71 -27.16 18.18 -1.51
C GLY A 71 -28.10 17.69 -0.39
N GLU A 72 -29.33 17.34 -0.76
CA GLU A 72 -30.31 16.77 0.18
C GLU A 72 -30.21 15.25 0.34
N GLU A 73 -29.33 14.61 -0.42
CA GLU A 73 -29.15 13.17 -0.41
C GLU A 73 -28.02 12.74 0.56
N THR A 74 -28.14 11.55 1.14
CA THR A 74 -27.09 10.92 1.90
C THR A 74 -26.43 9.84 1.04
N TRP A 75 -25.10 9.90 0.95
CA TRP A 75 -24.30 8.94 0.23
C TRP A 75 -23.34 8.24 1.17
N ARG A 76 -22.93 7.04 0.83
CA ARG A 76 -22.05 6.18 1.62
C ARG A 76 -20.81 5.83 0.82
N PHE A 77 -19.64 5.88 1.45
CA PHE A 77 -18.43 5.24 0.94
C PHE A 77 -18.60 3.71 1.02
N ALA A 78 -18.92 3.08 -0.10
CA ALA A 78 -19.37 1.70 -0.13
C ALA A 78 -18.24 0.70 -0.39
N ASP A 79 -17.25 1.07 -1.22
CA ASP A 79 -16.16 0.17 -1.59
C ASP A 79 -14.93 0.94 -2.09
N LEU A 80 -13.75 0.33 -1.93
CA LEU A 80 -12.48 0.79 -2.49
C LEU A 80 -11.82 -0.38 -3.24
N ASP A 81 -11.74 -0.25 -4.55
CA ASP A 81 -11.00 -1.17 -5.41
C ASP A 81 -9.66 -0.51 -5.79
N MET A 82 -8.55 -1.18 -5.48
CA MET A 82 -7.20 -0.66 -5.74
C MET A 82 -6.40 -1.66 -6.54
N ALA A 83 -6.15 -1.35 -7.81
CA ALA A 83 -5.26 -2.12 -8.66
C ALA A 83 -3.78 -1.72 -8.45
N SER A 84 -3.51 -0.44 -8.18
CA SER A 84 -2.19 0.10 -7.86
C SER A 84 -2.30 1.39 -7.02
N ALA A 85 -1.18 1.99 -6.62
CA ALA A 85 -1.17 3.27 -5.90
C ALA A 85 -1.82 4.40 -6.69
N ASP A 86 -1.67 4.36 -8.01
CA ASP A 86 -2.16 5.37 -8.93
C ASP A 86 -3.43 4.90 -9.68
N GLU A 87 -3.87 3.67 -9.44
CA GLU A 87 -5.03 3.09 -10.08
C GLU A 87 -5.98 2.53 -9.03
N TRP A 88 -6.89 3.36 -8.60
CA TRP A 88 -7.92 3.02 -7.63
C TRP A 88 -9.28 3.56 -8.05
N LYS A 89 -10.31 2.96 -7.50
CA LYS A 89 -11.70 3.32 -7.73
C LYS A 89 -12.46 3.29 -6.40
N VAL A 90 -12.99 4.43 -6.00
CA VAL A 90 -13.91 4.57 -4.88
C VAL A 90 -15.32 4.37 -5.40
N THR A 91 -16.07 3.49 -4.79
CA THR A 91 -17.49 3.31 -5.05
C THR A 91 -18.30 3.99 -3.96
N VAL A 92 -19.19 4.88 -4.35
CA VAL A 92 -20.15 5.51 -3.46
C VAL A 92 -21.57 5.08 -3.83
N ARG A 93 -22.42 4.94 -2.83
CA ARG A 93 -23.80 4.52 -3.02
C ARG A 93 -24.74 5.46 -2.27
N ARG A 94 -25.85 5.84 -2.90
CA ARG A 94 -26.90 6.59 -2.22
C ARG A 94 -27.57 5.69 -1.19
N VAL A 95 -27.82 6.26 -0.02
CA VAL A 95 -28.52 5.59 1.09
C VAL A 95 -29.99 5.98 0.98
N ASP A 96 -30.88 4.99 0.94
CA ASP A 96 -32.31 5.23 0.95
C ASP A 96 -32.81 5.50 2.38
N GLU A 97 -33.83 6.35 2.54
CA GLU A 97 -34.32 6.81 3.84
C GLU A 97 -34.71 5.69 4.84
N ASN A 98 -35.02 4.52 4.35
CA ASN A 98 -35.41 3.35 5.17
C ASN A 98 -34.35 2.26 5.18
N GLU A 99 -33.13 2.54 4.68
CA GLU A 99 -32.10 1.53 4.60
C GLU A 99 -31.46 1.31 5.99
N VAL A 100 -31.50 0.06 6.45
CA VAL A 100 -30.66 -0.37 7.55
C VAL A 100 -29.22 -0.42 7.03
N LEU A 101 -28.36 0.46 7.55
CA LEU A 101 -26.95 0.51 7.20
C LEU A 101 -26.26 -0.77 7.69
N GLU A 102 -26.24 -1.80 6.83
CA GLU A 102 -25.39 -2.96 7.08
C GLU A 102 -23.92 -2.55 7.02
N PRO A 103 -23.05 -3.15 7.84
CA PRO A 103 -21.62 -2.93 7.70
C PRO A 103 -21.19 -3.26 6.26
N PRO A 104 -20.17 -2.56 5.71
CA PRO A 104 -19.78 -2.72 4.32
C PRO A 104 -19.47 -4.19 4.01
N THR A 105 -20.20 -4.75 3.03
CA THR A 105 -20.00 -6.12 2.53
C THR A 105 -18.99 -6.21 1.41
N GLY A 106 -18.32 -5.08 1.07
CA GLY A 106 -17.21 -5.05 0.14
C GLY A 106 -16.14 -6.06 0.55
N ARG A 107 -15.27 -6.47 -0.36
CA ARG A 107 -14.06 -7.21 -0.01
C ARG A 107 -13.38 -6.45 1.10
N LEU A 108 -13.63 -6.87 2.33
CA LEU A 108 -12.98 -6.30 3.49
C LEU A 108 -11.49 -6.39 3.18
N TRP A 109 -10.86 -5.24 3.02
CA TRP A 109 -9.41 -5.18 2.99
C TRP A 109 -8.94 -5.93 4.24
N LYS A 110 -8.33 -7.08 4.04
CA LYS A 110 -7.78 -7.84 5.17
C LYS A 110 -6.55 -7.08 5.61
N PRO A 111 -6.53 -6.54 6.83
CA PRO A 111 -5.37 -5.81 7.30
C PRO A 111 -4.15 -6.71 7.23
N ALA A 112 -3.00 -6.12 6.92
CA ALA A 112 -1.75 -6.85 6.92
C ALA A 112 -1.54 -7.53 8.29
N ARG A 113 -1.30 -8.83 8.27
CA ARG A 113 -1.04 -9.62 9.48
C ARG A 113 0.44 -9.52 9.81
N LEU A 114 0.79 -8.39 10.40
CA LEU A 114 2.15 -8.07 10.82
C LEU A 114 2.22 -8.06 12.33
N ARG A 115 3.18 -8.77 12.90
CA ARG A 115 3.50 -8.75 14.33
C ARG A 115 4.64 -7.76 14.58
N PRO A 116 4.38 -6.59 15.20
CA PRO A 116 5.41 -5.62 15.56
C PRO A 116 6.42 -6.24 16.56
N TYR A 117 7.66 -5.79 16.48
CA TYR A 117 8.69 -6.21 17.43
C TYR A 117 8.73 -5.34 18.71
N GLY A 118 7.93 -4.29 18.77
CA GLY A 118 7.84 -3.40 19.92
C GLY A 118 7.73 -1.95 19.52
N GLN A 119 8.21 -1.07 20.38
CA GLN A 119 8.22 0.37 20.17
C GLN A 119 9.63 0.91 20.38
N LEU A 120 9.97 2.00 19.72
CA LEU A 120 11.20 2.74 19.94
C LEU A 120 10.87 4.08 20.59
N ASP A 121 11.65 4.44 21.60
CA ASP A 121 11.61 5.78 22.18
C ASP A 121 12.45 6.78 21.34
N GLU A 122 12.37 8.04 21.72
CA GLU A 122 13.06 9.13 20.99
C GLU A 122 14.59 8.97 21.02
N GLY A 123 15.15 8.52 22.13
CA GLY A 123 16.60 8.29 22.28
C GLY A 123 17.08 7.14 21.38
N GLN A 124 16.30 6.06 21.30
CA GLN A 124 16.59 4.92 20.41
C GLN A 124 16.51 5.32 18.93
N LEU A 125 15.54 6.16 18.56
CA LEU A 125 15.43 6.66 17.18
C LEU A 125 16.59 7.59 16.82
N GLN A 126 17.01 8.46 17.73
CA GLN A 126 18.19 9.31 17.52
C GLN A 126 19.48 8.48 17.41
N ALA A 127 19.64 7.46 18.24
CA ALA A 127 20.78 6.54 18.17
C ALA A 127 20.80 5.77 16.84
N LEU A 128 19.62 5.34 16.35
CA LEU A 128 19.47 4.70 15.04
C LEU A 128 19.87 5.65 13.91
N GLU A 129 19.36 6.88 13.90
CA GLU A 129 19.70 7.90 12.89
C GLU A 129 21.22 8.19 12.87
N ALA A 130 21.83 8.29 14.05
CA ALA A 130 23.28 8.44 14.18
C ALA A 130 24.05 7.23 13.62
N ALA A 131 23.59 6.00 13.91
CA ALA A 131 24.20 4.76 13.41
C ALA A 131 24.05 4.61 11.87
N LEU A 132 22.94 5.07 11.31
CA LEU A 132 22.67 5.05 9.87
C LEU A 132 23.37 6.21 9.12
N GLY A 133 23.77 7.28 9.83
CA GLY A 133 24.34 8.50 9.25
C GLY A 133 23.34 9.33 8.43
N VAL A 134 22.02 9.09 8.60
CA VAL A 134 20.96 9.78 7.88
C VAL A 134 19.78 10.06 8.81
N ARG A 135 19.01 11.12 8.51
CA ARG A 135 17.71 11.33 9.14
C ARG A 135 16.66 10.44 8.48
N LEU A 136 15.84 9.83 9.31
CA LEU A 136 14.73 9.03 8.81
C LEU A 136 13.62 9.95 8.27
N PRO A 137 12.98 9.60 7.14
CA PRO A 137 11.78 10.29 6.70
C PRO A 137 10.70 10.23 7.80
N PRO A 138 9.95 11.33 8.04
CA PRO A 138 9.02 11.43 9.17
C PRO A 138 8.02 10.28 9.26
N SER A 139 7.43 9.88 8.14
CA SER A 139 6.46 8.78 8.10
C SER A 139 7.07 7.43 8.50
N TYR A 140 8.31 7.15 8.07
CA TYR A 140 9.02 5.92 8.43
C TYR A 140 9.50 5.95 9.89
N ARG A 141 9.98 7.11 10.36
CA ARG A 141 10.37 7.33 11.75
C ARG A 141 9.21 7.08 12.71
N ASP A 142 8.03 7.60 12.36
CA ASP A 142 6.80 7.38 13.12
C ASP A 142 6.34 5.92 13.10
N TRP A 143 6.53 5.24 11.99
CA TRP A 143 6.22 3.82 11.90
C TRP A 143 7.15 2.98 12.78
N LEU A 144 8.47 3.23 12.73
CA LEU A 144 9.46 2.55 13.57
C LEU A 144 9.21 2.81 15.07
N ARG A 145 8.84 4.04 15.44
CA ARG A 145 8.49 4.36 16.83
C ARG A 145 7.39 3.46 17.37
N ARG A 146 6.40 3.13 16.55
CA ARG A 146 5.25 2.32 16.96
C ARG A 146 5.47 0.83 16.83
N ASN A 147 6.34 0.39 15.93
CA ASN A 147 6.41 -1.01 15.52
C ASN A 147 7.81 -1.64 15.65
N ASN A 148 8.88 -0.83 15.68
CA ASN A 148 10.28 -1.32 15.68
C ASN A 148 10.54 -2.41 14.64
N GLY A 149 10.08 -2.23 13.40
CA GLY A 149 10.01 -3.32 12.43
C GLY A 149 8.78 -4.21 12.68
N ALA A 150 8.62 -5.22 11.84
CA ALA A 150 7.52 -6.18 12.02
C ALA A 150 7.78 -7.49 11.27
N GLN A 151 7.31 -8.58 11.82
CA GLN A 151 7.33 -9.89 11.19
C GLN A 151 5.99 -10.17 10.54
N PRO A 152 5.94 -10.51 9.24
CA PRO A 152 4.72 -11.03 8.64
C PRO A 152 4.33 -12.37 9.30
N GLU A 153 3.08 -12.51 9.70
CA GLU A 153 2.57 -13.77 10.25
C GLU A 153 2.23 -14.79 9.15
N VAL A 154 1.95 -14.28 7.97
CA VAL A 154 1.70 -15.05 6.74
C VAL A 154 2.40 -14.35 5.58
N GLU A 155 2.49 -15.00 4.44
CA GLU A 155 2.93 -14.36 3.21
C GLU A 155 2.01 -13.19 2.84
N HIS A 156 2.59 -12.07 2.40
CA HIS A 156 1.85 -10.90 1.94
C HIS A 156 2.28 -10.51 0.54
N HIS A 157 1.33 -10.38 -0.35
CA HIS A 157 1.59 -9.79 -1.65
C HIS A 157 1.93 -8.30 -1.51
N ILE A 158 2.98 -7.87 -2.21
CA ILE A 158 3.40 -6.46 -2.27
C ILE A 158 2.75 -5.83 -3.50
N PRO A 159 1.90 -4.80 -3.34
CA PRO A 159 1.19 -4.19 -4.45
C PRO A 159 2.14 -3.65 -5.53
N GLY A 160 1.81 -3.90 -6.79
CA GLY A 160 2.56 -3.39 -7.94
C GLY A 160 3.85 -4.13 -8.28
N VAL A 161 4.22 -5.18 -7.50
CA VAL A 161 5.37 -6.04 -7.81
C VAL A 161 4.96 -7.51 -7.72
N PRO A 162 5.54 -8.40 -8.54
CA PRO A 162 5.18 -9.83 -8.57
C PRO A 162 5.87 -10.64 -7.45
N PHE A 163 6.09 -10.02 -6.29
CA PHE A 163 6.84 -10.61 -5.19
C PHE A 163 6.11 -10.41 -3.86
N SER A 164 6.49 -11.22 -2.89
CA SER A 164 5.83 -11.28 -1.58
C SER A 164 6.79 -11.00 -0.44
N LEU A 165 6.25 -10.41 0.61
CA LEU A 165 6.88 -10.34 1.92
C LEU A 165 6.58 -11.64 2.67
N LEU A 166 7.62 -12.39 3.01
CA LEU A 166 7.53 -13.72 3.60
C LEU A 166 7.67 -13.67 5.13
N PRO A 167 7.10 -14.63 5.88
CA PRO A 167 7.23 -14.69 7.33
C PRO A 167 8.66 -14.67 7.85
N GLU A 168 9.59 -15.30 7.14
CA GLU A 168 11.01 -15.34 7.50
C GLU A 168 11.81 -14.11 7.03
N ARG A 169 11.19 -13.19 6.31
CA ARG A 169 11.81 -11.98 5.77
C ARG A 169 11.07 -10.72 6.26
N PRO A 170 11.42 -10.25 7.47
CA PRO A 170 10.67 -9.19 8.13
C PRO A 170 10.93 -7.81 7.53
N LEU A 171 10.09 -6.88 7.92
CA LEU A 171 10.39 -5.45 7.88
C LEU A 171 11.41 -5.15 8.99
N PHE A 172 12.57 -4.62 8.65
CA PHE A 172 13.70 -4.45 9.57
C PHE A 172 13.40 -3.44 10.68
N GLY A 173 13.97 -3.69 11.85
CA GLY A 173 13.91 -2.83 13.03
C GLY A 173 15.26 -2.70 13.72
N VAL A 174 15.29 -2.28 14.98
CA VAL A 174 16.48 -2.16 15.81
C VAL A 174 16.65 -3.45 16.60
N HIS A 175 17.51 -4.34 16.14
CA HIS A 175 17.75 -5.69 16.70
C HIS A 175 19.23 -6.06 16.67
N PRO A 176 20.11 -5.38 17.40
CA PRO A 176 21.56 -5.59 17.33
C PRO A 176 21.98 -7.01 17.69
N GLU A 177 21.19 -7.72 18.51
CA GLU A 177 21.44 -9.12 18.87
C GLU A 177 20.97 -10.12 17.81
N TYR A 178 20.16 -9.65 16.83
CA TYR A 178 19.63 -10.47 15.74
C TYR A 178 19.92 -9.81 14.39
N PRO A 179 21.17 -9.88 13.91
CA PRO A 179 21.61 -9.18 12.70
C PRO A 179 20.71 -9.33 11.46
N PRO A 180 20.11 -10.51 11.19
CA PRO A 180 19.22 -10.66 10.02
C PRO A 180 17.95 -9.79 10.08
N PHE A 181 17.58 -9.28 11.25
CA PHE A 181 16.39 -8.44 11.47
C PHE A 181 16.78 -6.98 11.75
N ASP A 182 18.07 -6.71 11.90
CA ASP A 182 18.59 -5.40 12.28
C ASP A 182 18.72 -4.47 11.09
N LEU A 183 18.12 -3.29 11.20
CA LEU A 183 18.08 -2.29 10.15
C LEU A 183 19.49 -1.76 9.80
N VAL A 184 20.36 -1.56 10.78
CA VAL A 184 21.75 -1.09 10.56
C VAL A 184 22.55 -2.17 9.85
N HIS A 185 22.42 -3.42 10.27
CA HIS A 185 23.07 -4.56 9.62
C HIS A 185 22.57 -4.71 8.16
N ALA A 186 21.27 -4.56 7.92
CA ALA A 186 20.69 -4.65 6.60
C ALA A 186 21.29 -3.63 5.61
N GLN A 187 21.67 -2.42 6.08
CA GLN A 187 22.33 -1.46 5.20
C GLN A 187 23.70 -1.97 4.73
N ARG A 188 24.48 -2.53 5.62
CA ARG A 188 25.83 -3.03 5.30
C ARG A 188 25.79 -4.21 4.33
N VAL A 189 24.79 -5.08 4.48
CA VAL A 189 24.69 -6.31 3.67
C VAL A 189 23.97 -6.06 2.35
N HIS A 190 22.89 -5.28 2.37
CA HIS A 190 21.98 -5.18 1.22
C HIS A 190 22.08 -3.84 0.48
N ARG A 191 22.37 -2.72 1.18
CA ARG A 191 22.48 -1.40 0.54
C ARG A 191 23.88 -1.11 0.03
N ASP A 192 24.85 -1.15 0.94
CA ASP A 192 26.19 -0.57 0.68
C ASP A 192 26.91 -1.16 -0.52
N PRO A 193 26.75 -2.46 -0.87
CA PRO A 193 27.32 -2.98 -2.08
C PRO A 193 26.66 -2.46 -3.37
N TRP A 194 25.37 -2.04 -3.31
CA TRP A 194 24.54 -1.89 -4.51
C TRP A 194 23.91 -0.52 -4.73
N LEU A 195 23.54 0.18 -3.67
CA LEU A 195 22.79 1.43 -3.70
C LEU A 195 23.56 2.55 -2.97
N SER A 196 23.25 3.79 -3.31
CA SER A 196 23.82 4.94 -2.61
C SER A 196 23.22 5.12 -1.21
N PRO A 197 23.85 5.91 -0.32
CA PRO A 197 23.31 6.24 1.00
C PRO A 197 21.97 6.98 0.99
N ASN A 198 21.52 7.45 -0.18
CA ASN A 198 20.23 8.11 -0.35
C ASN A 198 19.03 7.12 -0.20
N TRP A 199 19.33 5.85 -0.13
CA TRP A 199 18.35 4.77 0.01
C TRP A 199 18.56 4.04 1.32
N LEU A 200 17.46 3.66 1.95
CA LEU A 200 17.44 2.85 3.15
C LEU A 200 16.69 1.56 2.86
N VAL A 201 17.37 0.42 2.95
CA VAL A 201 16.73 -0.90 2.79
C VAL A 201 15.91 -1.19 4.03
N ILE A 202 14.61 -1.43 3.84
CA ILE A 202 13.65 -1.65 4.92
C ILE A 202 13.14 -3.09 5.01
N ALA A 203 13.30 -3.85 3.94
CA ALA A 203 13.00 -5.29 3.90
C ALA A 203 13.72 -5.94 2.72
N ASN A 204 13.86 -7.26 2.80
CA ASN A 204 14.36 -8.12 1.74
C ASN A 204 13.28 -9.17 1.39
N PRO A 205 12.20 -8.79 0.68
CA PRO A 205 11.18 -9.73 0.23
C PRO A 205 11.75 -10.76 -0.78
N SER A 206 10.92 -11.71 -1.21
CA SER A 206 11.29 -12.57 -2.33
C SER A 206 11.60 -11.72 -3.57
N GLY A 207 12.69 -12.02 -4.27
CA GLY A 207 13.07 -11.42 -5.54
C GLY A 207 13.67 -10.02 -5.52
N GLY A 208 13.95 -9.41 -4.34
CA GLY A 208 14.60 -8.09 -4.33
C GLY A 208 14.59 -7.36 -3.00
N LEU A 209 14.68 -6.04 -3.03
CA LEU A 209 14.72 -5.19 -1.85
C LEU A 209 13.59 -4.15 -1.87
N LEU A 210 12.98 -3.92 -0.71
CA LEU A 210 12.19 -2.71 -0.46
C LEU A 210 13.08 -1.63 0.14
N VAL A 211 13.03 -0.45 -0.45
CA VAL A 211 13.87 0.69 -0.04
C VAL A 211 13.04 1.95 0.14
N ILE A 212 13.47 2.82 1.03
CA ILE A 212 12.89 4.15 1.24
C ILE A 212 13.90 5.21 0.82
N SER A 213 13.44 6.27 0.13
CA SER A 213 14.26 7.45 -0.14
C SER A 213 14.48 8.25 1.15
N THR A 214 15.73 8.54 1.48
CA THR A 214 16.09 9.43 2.60
C THR A 214 16.09 10.90 2.20
N GLN A 215 15.96 11.20 0.90
CA GLN A 215 15.90 12.56 0.37
C GLN A 215 14.46 13.06 0.21
N SER A 216 13.48 12.16 0.17
CA SER A 216 12.07 12.49 0.09
C SER A 216 11.51 12.74 1.48
N SER A 217 10.82 13.88 1.66
CA SER A 217 10.21 14.24 2.94
C SER A 217 9.05 13.32 3.34
N ASP A 218 8.43 12.66 2.38
CA ASP A 218 7.29 11.76 2.57
C ASP A 218 7.68 10.29 2.82
N GLY A 219 8.94 9.92 2.50
CA GLY A 219 9.43 8.55 2.69
C GLY A 219 8.80 7.56 1.72
N SER A 220 8.73 7.93 0.44
CA SER A 220 8.26 7.03 -0.63
C SER A 220 9.04 5.72 -0.67
N VAL A 221 8.32 4.61 -0.85
CA VAL A 221 8.86 3.26 -0.86
C VAL A 221 8.98 2.77 -2.29
N TYR A 222 10.09 2.13 -2.57
CA TYR A 222 10.41 1.58 -3.88
C TYR A 222 10.83 0.11 -3.75
N PHE A 223 10.71 -0.62 -4.84
CA PHE A 223 11.23 -1.97 -5.00
C PHE A 223 12.36 -1.97 -6.03
N VAL A 224 13.41 -2.75 -5.78
CA VAL A 224 14.44 -3.07 -6.75
C VAL A 224 14.57 -4.58 -6.87
N HIS A 225 14.50 -5.09 -8.11
CA HIS A 225 14.62 -6.51 -8.38
C HIS A 225 16.04 -7.01 -8.15
N GLU A 226 16.22 -8.22 -7.61
CA GLU A 226 17.55 -8.80 -7.34
C GLU A 226 18.42 -8.90 -8.60
N MET A 227 17.83 -9.18 -9.76
CA MET A 227 18.56 -9.22 -11.04
C MET A 227 19.13 -7.86 -11.45
N ASP A 228 18.57 -6.76 -10.92
CA ASP A 228 19.08 -5.41 -11.15
C ASP A 228 20.22 -5.05 -10.19
N LEU A 229 20.41 -5.83 -9.13
CA LEU A 229 21.51 -5.70 -8.17
C LEU A 229 22.78 -6.46 -8.60
N VAL A 230 22.72 -7.20 -9.69
CA VAL A 230 23.87 -7.97 -10.21
C VAL A 230 24.90 -7.02 -10.86
N GLY A 231 26.18 -7.37 -10.74
CA GLY A 231 27.30 -6.67 -11.38
C GLY A 231 28.26 -6.04 -10.36
N PRO A 232 29.25 -5.26 -10.80
CA PRO A 232 30.27 -4.72 -9.93
C PRO A 232 29.68 -3.70 -8.96
N PRO A 233 30.15 -3.66 -7.70
CA PRO A 233 29.76 -2.63 -6.75
C PRO A 233 30.37 -1.26 -7.13
N GLY A 234 29.79 -0.17 -6.58
CA GLY A 234 30.36 1.16 -6.65
C GLY A 234 29.50 2.21 -7.36
N PRO A 235 29.86 3.50 -7.25
CA PRO A 235 29.01 4.63 -7.56
C PRO A 235 28.41 4.69 -8.98
N PRO A 236 29.16 4.40 -10.08
CA PRO A 236 28.56 4.43 -11.41
C PRO A 236 27.47 3.37 -11.60
N ALA A 237 27.67 2.21 -10.98
CA ALA A 237 26.73 1.11 -11.08
C ALA A 237 25.51 1.32 -10.16
N SER A 238 25.67 1.94 -8.97
CA SER A 238 24.53 2.26 -8.11
C SER A 238 23.58 3.25 -8.77
N ALA A 239 24.07 4.31 -9.40
CA ALA A 239 23.21 5.25 -10.13
C ALA A 239 22.42 4.59 -11.29
N ALA A 240 22.99 3.57 -11.93
CA ALA A 240 22.27 2.80 -12.97
C ALA A 240 21.17 1.93 -12.37
N ARG A 241 21.40 1.33 -11.20
CA ARG A 241 20.41 0.52 -10.48
C ARG A 241 19.27 1.37 -9.92
N GLU A 242 19.62 2.55 -9.38
CA GLU A 242 18.65 3.49 -8.83
C GLU A 242 17.63 3.98 -9.87
N ARG A 243 18.00 4.04 -11.14
CA ARG A 243 17.06 4.34 -12.23
C ARG A 243 16.05 3.24 -12.51
N LYS A 244 16.26 2.04 -11.98
CA LYS A 244 15.36 0.89 -12.14
C LYS A 244 14.44 0.69 -10.93
N LEU A 245 14.55 1.55 -9.92
CA LEU A 245 13.66 1.51 -8.77
C LEU A 245 12.21 1.73 -9.21
N GLN A 246 11.37 0.80 -8.84
CA GLN A 246 9.93 0.85 -9.10
C GLN A 246 9.22 1.43 -7.88
N GLY A 247 8.44 2.48 -8.05
CA GLY A 247 7.62 3.05 -6.96
C GLY A 247 6.54 2.06 -6.52
N VAL A 248 6.45 1.81 -5.22
CA VAL A 248 5.50 0.87 -4.62
C VAL A 248 4.47 1.60 -3.75
N ALA A 249 4.91 2.56 -2.95
CA ALA A 249 4.05 3.30 -2.05
C ALA A 249 4.62 4.69 -1.76
N ARG A 250 3.74 5.66 -1.49
CA ARG A 250 4.14 7.03 -1.14
C ARG A 250 4.66 7.17 0.30
N SER A 251 4.41 6.19 1.15
CA SER A 251 4.91 6.16 2.53
C SER A 251 4.90 4.75 3.09
N MET A 252 5.57 4.54 4.23
CA MET A 252 5.56 3.26 4.94
C MET A 252 4.17 2.84 5.41
N GLY A 253 3.39 3.78 5.94
CA GLY A 253 2.01 3.50 6.37
C GLY A 253 1.13 3.07 5.20
N TYR A 254 1.31 3.71 4.05
CA TYR A 254 0.61 3.36 2.82
C TYR A 254 1.02 1.98 2.29
N LEU A 255 2.31 1.62 2.35
CA LEU A 255 2.77 0.27 2.01
C LEU A 255 2.08 -0.78 2.89
N VAL A 256 2.19 -0.63 4.22
CA VAL A 256 1.64 -1.60 5.18
C VAL A 256 0.12 -1.72 5.01
N GLY A 257 -0.57 -0.61 4.79
CA GLY A 257 -2.01 -0.61 4.54
C GLY A 257 -2.42 -1.35 3.25
N ARG A 258 -1.49 -1.64 2.35
CA ARG A 258 -1.74 -2.30 1.05
C ARG A 258 -1.18 -3.71 0.93
N LEU A 259 -0.41 -4.17 1.90
CA LEU A 259 0.03 -5.56 1.96
C LEU A 259 -1.19 -6.47 2.08
N THR A 260 -1.35 -7.40 1.17
CA THR A 260 -2.49 -8.33 1.16
C THR A 260 -2.03 -9.72 1.59
N PRO A 261 -2.57 -10.27 2.69
CA PRO A 261 -2.26 -11.64 3.09
C PRO A 261 -2.63 -12.63 1.98
N VAL A 262 -1.69 -13.51 1.64
CA VAL A 262 -1.93 -14.63 0.71
C VAL A 262 -2.58 -15.76 1.51
N GLU A 263 -3.79 -16.15 1.12
CA GLU A 263 -4.45 -17.32 1.69
C GLU A 263 -4.19 -18.53 0.79
N LEU A 264 -3.86 -19.66 1.40
CA LEU A 264 -3.59 -20.92 0.67
C LEU A 264 -4.74 -21.35 -0.27
N GLY A 265 -5.97 -20.86 -0.01
CA GLY A 265 -7.13 -21.09 -0.87
C GLY A 265 -7.22 -20.19 -2.10
N ASP A 266 -6.44 -19.09 -2.14
CA ASP A 266 -6.45 -18.12 -3.24
C ASP A 266 -5.45 -18.47 -4.35
N LEU A 267 -4.59 -19.46 -4.12
CA LEU A 267 -3.66 -19.95 -5.13
C LEU A 267 -4.39 -20.78 -6.17
N PRO A 268 -4.25 -20.49 -7.47
CA PRO A 268 -4.81 -21.34 -8.51
C PRO A 268 -4.25 -22.77 -8.37
N PRO A 269 -5.07 -23.81 -8.60
CA PRO A 269 -4.68 -25.22 -8.39
C PRO A 269 -3.40 -25.65 -9.12
N ALA A 270 -3.02 -24.95 -10.18
CA ALA A 270 -1.79 -25.20 -10.95
C ALA A 270 -0.50 -24.75 -10.24
N GLN A 271 -0.58 -23.98 -9.16
CA GLN A 271 0.58 -23.54 -8.38
C GLN A 271 0.82 -24.42 -7.14
N MET A 272 -0.04 -25.36 -6.84
CA MET A 272 0.25 -26.42 -5.88
C MET A 272 1.20 -27.41 -6.57
N MET A 273 2.49 -27.31 -6.28
CA MET A 273 3.43 -28.35 -6.71
C MET A 273 3.00 -29.68 -6.13
N PRO A 274 2.91 -30.73 -6.96
CA PRO A 274 2.53 -32.04 -6.48
C PRO A 274 3.49 -32.48 -5.36
N PRO A 275 2.97 -33.11 -4.27
CA PRO A 275 3.82 -33.63 -3.21
C PRO A 275 4.81 -34.64 -3.82
N GLY A 276 6.11 -34.36 -3.70
CA GLY A 276 7.17 -35.24 -4.15
C GLY A 276 8.21 -34.63 -5.11
N THR A 277 8.07 -33.36 -5.52
CA THR A 277 9.07 -32.69 -6.38
C THR A 277 10.15 -31.91 -5.61
N PHE A 278 10.28 -32.11 -4.32
CA PHE A 278 11.45 -31.64 -3.59
C PHE A 278 12.61 -32.57 -3.95
N THR A 279 13.38 -32.24 -4.95
CA THR A 279 14.71 -32.81 -5.15
C THR A 279 15.58 -32.25 -4.05
N ASP A 280 15.98 -33.12 -3.12
CA ASP A 280 16.91 -32.77 -2.04
C ASP A 280 18.15 -32.10 -2.69
N PRO A 281 18.51 -30.85 -2.34
CA PRO A 281 19.67 -30.17 -2.90
C PRO A 281 20.99 -30.95 -2.72
N ARG A 282 21.04 -31.95 -1.86
CA ARG A 282 22.18 -32.89 -1.70
C ARG A 282 22.37 -33.84 -2.89
N ASN A 283 21.40 -33.97 -3.78
CA ASN A 283 21.50 -34.83 -4.97
C ASN A 283 22.17 -34.14 -6.18
N TYR A 284 22.69 -32.93 -6.02
CA TYR A 284 23.41 -32.21 -7.08
C TYR A 284 24.95 -32.38 -7.03
N GLU A 285 25.48 -33.12 -6.08
CA GLU A 285 26.96 -33.30 -5.93
C GLU A 285 27.58 -34.39 -6.82
N ASP A 286 26.82 -35.20 -7.53
CA ASP A 286 27.36 -36.25 -8.42
C ASP A 286 27.10 -35.94 -9.91
N GLY A 287 27.71 -34.86 -10.41
CA GLY A 287 27.92 -34.67 -11.84
C GLY A 287 29.08 -35.56 -12.31
N PRO A 288 29.01 -36.16 -13.52
CA PRO A 288 30.05 -37.08 -14.01
C PRO A 288 31.37 -36.36 -14.16
N ARG A 289 32.45 -37.03 -13.64
CA ARG A 289 33.85 -36.65 -13.82
C ARG A 289 34.30 -36.92 -15.26
#